data_5b47a08c941084532abfe4058b0e7846
#
_entry.id   5b47a08c941084532abfe4058b0e7846
#
_cell.length_a   1.000
_cell.length_b   1.000
_cell.length_c   1.000
_cell.angle_alpha   90.00
_cell.angle_beta   90.00
_cell.angle_gamma   90.00
#
_symmetry.space_group_name_H-M   'P 1'
#
loop_
_entity.id
_entity.type
_entity.pdbx_description
1 polymer ?
#
loop_
_entity_poly.entity_id
_entity_poly.type
_entity_poly.pdbx_seq_one_letter_code
_entity_poly.pdbx_strand_id
1 'polypeptide(L)'
;TEYMIASESVALDTLGFDLIADVAPGEAVFINAAGRLFTKQCADQPVLSPCIFEFVYFARPDSIIDNISVHKARLRMGRKLAAKIKREWKNHDIDVVIPVPETSRTAALQVANVLGIDFAEGFIKNRYIGRTFIMPGQTVRKKSVRQKLNGIDLEFRKKNVLLVDDSIVRGTTSQQNIQMAR
;
A
#
# COMPACT_ATOMS: atom_id res chain seq x y z
N THR A 1 -31.68 -12.20 -9.89
CA THR A 1 -30.36 -12.29 -9.25
C THR A 1 -29.38 -11.49 -10.09
N GLU A 2 -28.63 -10.59 -9.47
CA GLU A 2 -27.59 -9.80 -10.10
C GLU A 2 -26.22 -10.33 -9.64
N TYR A 3 -25.21 -10.23 -10.49
CA TYR A 3 -23.85 -10.62 -10.18
C TYR A 3 -22.90 -9.46 -10.47
N MET A 4 -21.88 -9.33 -9.63
CA MET A 4 -20.79 -8.39 -9.81
C MET A 4 -19.44 -9.11 -9.80
N ILE A 5 -18.53 -8.72 -10.69
CA ILE A 5 -17.15 -9.20 -10.73
C ILE A 5 -16.24 -7.98 -10.53
N ALA A 6 -15.34 -8.06 -9.58
CA ALA A 6 -14.43 -6.97 -9.25
C ALA A 6 -13.02 -7.49 -8.92
N SER A 7 -12.03 -6.63 -9.02
CA SER A 7 -10.63 -6.94 -8.67
C SER A 7 -10.36 -6.95 -7.16
N GLU A 8 -11.25 -6.35 -6.37
CA GLU A 8 -11.13 -6.25 -4.92
C GLU A 8 -12.49 -6.47 -4.25
N SER A 9 -12.51 -7.15 -3.09
CA SER A 9 -13.74 -7.43 -2.32
C SER A 9 -14.46 -6.16 -1.89
N VAL A 10 -13.72 -5.10 -1.55
CA VAL A 10 -14.29 -3.82 -1.11
C VAL A 10 -15.19 -3.15 -2.16
N ALA A 11 -15.01 -3.44 -3.44
CA ALA A 11 -15.91 -2.95 -4.49
C ALA A 11 -17.28 -3.62 -4.41
N LEU A 12 -17.32 -4.89 -4.03
CA LEU A 12 -18.55 -5.64 -3.77
C LEU A 12 -19.26 -5.08 -2.55
N ASP A 13 -18.54 -4.97 -1.43
CA ASP A 13 -19.07 -4.45 -0.15
C ASP A 13 -19.70 -3.06 -0.31
N THR A 14 -19.04 -2.16 -1.04
CA THR A 14 -19.50 -0.79 -1.26
C THR A 14 -20.84 -0.72 -2.00
N LEU A 15 -21.12 -1.71 -2.85
CA LEU A 15 -22.35 -1.79 -3.64
C LEU A 15 -23.38 -2.78 -3.07
N GLY A 16 -23.09 -3.37 -1.90
CA GLY A 16 -24.02 -4.28 -1.20
C GLY A 16 -24.08 -5.68 -1.79
N PHE A 17 -23.00 -6.14 -2.43
CA PHE A 17 -22.89 -7.51 -2.92
C PHE A 17 -22.11 -8.38 -1.95
N ASP A 18 -22.55 -9.61 -1.76
CA ASP A 18 -21.84 -10.62 -1.01
C ASP A 18 -20.78 -11.32 -1.87
N LEU A 19 -19.58 -11.55 -1.31
CA LEU A 19 -18.54 -12.32 -1.98
C LEU A 19 -18.94 -13.81 -2.01
N ILE A 20 -19.15 -14.34 -3.19
CA ILE A 20 -19.47 -15.75 -3.40
C ILE A 20 -18.20 -16.60 -3.46
N ALA A 21 -17.24 -16.19 -4.29
CA ALA A 21 -15.98 -16.88 -4.49
C ALA A 21 -14.94 -15.97 -5.17
N ASP A 22 -13.65 -16.28 -4.96
CA ASP A 22 -12.57 -15.74 -5.79
C ASP A 22 -12.53 -16.50 -7.13
N VAL A 23 -12.24 -15.79 -8.22
CA VAL A 23 -12.00 -16.42 -9.54
C VAL A 23 -10.64 -17.11 -9.50
N ALA A 24 -10.61 -18.40 -9.79
CA ALA A 24 -9.37 -19.18 -9.78
C ALA A 24 -8.43 -18.81 -10.94
N PRO A 25 -7.11 -19.02 -10.82
CA PRO A 25 -6.19 -18.83 -11.93
C PRO A 25 -6.61 -19.63 -13.16
N GLY A 26 -6.73 -18.95 -14.31
CA GLY A 26 -7.15 -19.58 -15.56
C GLY A 26 -8.63 -19.98 -15.64
N GLU A 27 -9.45 -19.56 -14.69
CA GLU A 27 -10.90 -19.74 -14.71
C GLU A 27 -11.58 -18.64 -15.51
N ALA A 28 -12.54 -19.02 -16.33
CA ALA A 28 -13.45 -18.10 -17.01
C ALA A 28 -14.80 -18.07 -16.29
N VAL A 29 -15.34 -16.86 -16.12
CA VAL A 29 -16.68 -16.64 -15.56
C VAL A 29 -17.56 -16.03 -16.64
N PHE A 30 -18.75 -16.57 -16.82
CA PHE A 30 -19.73 -16.11 -17.79
C PHE A 30 -21.13 -16.00 -17.17
N ILE A 31 -21.77 -14.87 -17.40
CA ILE A 31 -23.15 -14.62 -16.98
C ILE A 31 -23.99 -14.44 -18.23
N ASN A 32 -25.02 -15.27 -18.43
CA ASN A 32 -25.89 -15.17 -19.59
C ASN A 32 -26.98 -14.11 -19.40
N ALA A 33 -27.72 -13.82 -20.50
CA ALA A 33 -28.79 -12.84 -20.48
C ALA A 33 -29.96 -13.19 -19.51
N ALA A 34 -30.08 -14.45 -19.12
CA ALA A 34 -31.06 -14.90 -18.12
C ALA A 34 -30.54 -14.78 -16.67
N GLY A 35 -29.38 -14.17 -16.46
CA GLY A 35 -28.76 -13.98 -15.13
C GLY A 35 -28.27 -15.29 -14.51
N ARG A 36 -27.89 -16.30 -15.29
CA ARG A 36 -27.26 -17.52 -14.79
C ARG A 36 -25.75 -17.44 -14.90
N LEU A 37 -25.07 -17.76 -13.79
CA LEU A 37 -23.62 -17.80 -13.68
C LEU A 37 -23.09 -19.17 -14.10
N PHE A 38 -22.03 -19.17 -14.88
CA PHE A 38 -21.28 -20.35 -15.31
C PHE A 38 -19.79 -20.09 -15.09
N THR A 39 -19.07 -21.11 -14.67
CA THR A 39 -17.61 -21.07 -14.56
C THR A 39 -16.99 -22.22 -15.36
N LYS A 40 -15.80 -22.00 -15.87
CA LYS A 40 -15.02 -23.02 -16.59
C LYS A 40 -13.54 -22.82 -16.36
N GLN A 41 -12.86 -23.88 -15.89
CA GLN A 41 -11.41 -23.91 -15.86
C GLN A 41 -10.89 -24.02 -17.30
N CYS A 42 -10.13 -23.01 -17.75
CA CYS A 42 -9.60 -22.93 -19.12
C CYS A 42 -8.11 -23.26 -19.20
N ALA A 43 -7.37 -23.18 -18.08
CA ALA A 43 -5.96 -23.57 -18.04
C ALA A 43 -5.81 -25.01 -17.55
N ASP A 44 -4.96 -25.80 -18.23
CA ASP A 44 -4.75 -27.21 -17.91
C ASP A 44 -3.97 -27.37 -16.57
N GLN A 45 -3.04 -26.47 -16.28
CA GLN A 45 -2.24 -26.50 -15.05
C GLN A 45 -2.18 -25.08 -14.42
N PRO A 46 -3.27 -24.65 -13.78
CA PRO A 46 -3.31 -23.33 -13.16
C PRO A 46 -2.41 -23.29 -11.92
N VAL A 47 -1.64 -22.21 -11.81
CA VAL A 47 -0.79 -21.93 -10.65
C VAL A 47 -1.18 -20.58 -10.06
N LEU A 48 -1.54 -20.56 -8.77
CA LEU A 48 -1.75 -19.32 -8.03
C LEU A 48 -0.40 -18.68 -7.72
N SER A 49 -0.15 -17.52 -8.29
CA SER A 49 1.08 -16.74 -8.06
C SER A 49 0.72 -15.33 -7.60
N PRO A 50 0.35 -15.14 -6.33
CA PRO A 50 -0.06 -13.85 -5.82
C PRO A 50 1.09 -12.84 -5.85
N CYS A 51 0.79 -11.61 -6.22
CA CYS A 51 1.76 -10.52 -6.24
C CYS A 51 1.74 -9.78 -4.91
N ILE A 52 2.88 -9.70 -4.22
CA ILE A 52 2.99 -8.96 -2.95
C ILE A 52 2.65 -7.47 -3.12
N PHE A 53 2.79 -6.92 -4.33
CA PHE A 53 2.52 -5.52 -4.63
C PHE A 53 1.05 -5.14 -4.43
N GLU A 54 0.13 -6.09 -4.60
CA GLU A 54 -1.28 -5.91 -4.24
C GLU A 54 -1.42 -5.57 -2.76
N PHE A 55 -0.80 -6.34 -1.87
CA PHE A 55 -0.87 -6.13 -0.42
C PHE A 55 -0.11 -4.88 0.04
N VAL A 56 1.05 -4.61 -0.56
CA VAL A 56 1.92 -3.50 -0.15
C VAL A 56 1.36 -2.16 -0.60
N TYR A 57 0.82 -2.08 -1.82
CA TYR A 57 0.57 -0.80 -2.47
C TYR A 57 -0.82 -0.66 -3.09
N PHE A 58 -1.24 -1.59 -3.99
CA PHE A 58 -2.43 -1.36 -4.83
C PHE A 58 -3.74 -1.50 -4.09
N ALA A 59 -3.94 -2.62 -3.40
CA ALA A 59 -5.22 -2.92 -2.78
C ALA A 59 -5.57 -1.93 -1.67
N ARG A 60 -6.85 -1.66 -1.52
CA ARG A 60 -7.36 -0.89 -0.39
C ARG A 60 -7.12 -1.66 0.91
N PRO A 61 -6.82 -0.98 2.03
CA PRO A 61 -6.53 -1.67 3.30
C PRO A 61 -7.71 -2.48 3.85
N ASP A 62 -8.92 -2.13 3.50
CA ASP A 62 -10.16 -2.79 3.89
C ASP A 62 -10.50 -4.01 3.01
N SER A 63 -9.77 -4.26 1.90
CA SER A 63 -9.97 -5.43 1.05
C SER A 63 -9.46 -6.74 1.67
N ILE A 64 -10.11 -7.83 1.27
CA ILE A 64 -9.66 -9.20 1.47
C ILE A 64 -9.30 -9.78 0.10
N ILE A 65 -8.08 -10.31 -0.04
CA ILE A 65 -7.56 -10.93 -1.27
C ILE A 65 -7.00 -12.29 -0.88
N ASP A 66 -7.39 -13.35 -1.58
CA ASP A 66 -6.97 -14.73 -1.29
C ASP A 66 -7.16 -15.10 0.19
N ASN A 67 -8.28 -14.72 0.79
CA ASN A 67 -8.58 -14.88 2.23
C ASN A 67 -7.61 -14.17 3.18
N ILE A 68 -6.82 -13.21 2.69
CA ILE A 68 -5.88 -12.43 3.49
C ILE A 68 -6.35 -10.99 3.56
N SER A 69 -6.57 -10.48 4.77
CA SER A 69 -6.83 -9.05 4.99
C SER A 69 -5.60 -8.22 4.64
N VAL A 70 -5.73 -7.29 3.72
CA VAL A 70 -4.67 -6.35 3.32
C VAL A 70 -4.17 -5.55 4.52
N HIS A 71 -5.06 -5.08 5.39
CA HIS A 71 -4.69 -4.39 6.63
C HIS A 71 -3.82 -5.24 7.54
N LYS A 72 -4.21 -6.50 7.79
CA LYS A 72 -3.40 -7.43 8.62
C LYS A 72 -2.05 -7.74 7.97
N ALA A 73 -1.99 -7.84 6.64
CA ALA A 73 -0.73 -8.02 5.92
C ALA A 73 0.21 -6.83 6.16
N ARG A 74 -0.27 -5.59 6.02
CA ARG A 74 0.53 -4.37 6.28
C ARG A 74 0.99 -4.25 7.73
N LEU A 75 0.16 -4.63 8.71
CA LEU A 75 0.58 -4.72 10.11
C LEU A 75 1.72 -5.72 10.29
N ARG A 76 1.63 -6.89 9.66
CA ARG A 76 2.69 -7.92 9.72
C ARG A 76 4.00 -7.43 9.08
N MET A 77 3.92 -6.72 7.95
CA MET A 77 5.08 -6.10 7.30
C MET A 77 5.77 -5.10 8.23
N GLY A 78 5.01 -4.22 8.88
CA GLY A 78 5.53 -3.28 9.87
C GLY A 78 6.24 -3.98 11.05
N ARG A 79 5.65 -5.05 11.60
CA ARG A 79 6.28 -5.86 12.67
C ARG A 79 7.59 -6.50 12.20
N LYS A 80 7.63 -7.05 11.00
CA LYS A 80 8.84 -7.66 10.41
C LYS A 80 9.93 -6.62 10.19
N LEU A 81 9.56 -5.44 9.70
CA LEU A 81 10.49 -4.31 9.53
C LEU A 81 11.06 -3.85 10.88
N ALA A 82 10.22 -3.66 11.89
CA ALA A 82 10.67 -3.29 13.23
C ALA A 82 11.60 -4.34 13.86
N ALA A 83 11.29 -5.63 13.67
CA ALA A 83 12.16 -6.71 14.13
C ALA A 83 13.53 -6.69 13.44
N LYS A 84 13.56 -6.35 12.14
CA LYS A 84 14.80 -6.18 11.38
C LYS A 84 15.61 -4.99 11.91
N ILE A 85 14.98 -3.86 12.15
CA ILE A 85 15.63 -2.66 12.73
C ILE A 85 16.23 -3.00 14.10
N LYS A 86 15.48 -3.60 15.01
CA LYS A 86 15.97 -4.03 16.33
C LYS A 86 17.19 -4.95 16.25
N ARG A 87 17.24 -5.83 15.25
CA ARG A 87 18.34 -6.77 15.07
C ARG A 87 19.59 -6.12 14.48
N GLU A 88 19.41 -5.28 13.46
CA GLU A 88 20.51 -4.76 12.63
C GLU A 88 20.98 -3.37 13.05
N TRP A 89 20.13 -2.59 13.70
CA TRP A 89 20.43 -1.24 14.16
C TRP A 89 20.02 -1.02 15.62
N LYS A 90 20.69 -1.74 16.51
CA LYS A 90 20.35 -1.78 17.95
C LYS A 90 20.47 -0.43 18.67
N ASN A 91 21.48 0.35 18.31
CA ASN A 91 21.79 1.63 18.96
C ASN A 91 21.35 2.80 18.06
N HIS A 92 20.12 2.73 17.53
CA HIS A 92 19.58 3.84 16.78
C HIS A 92 19.22 5.02 17.71
N ASP A 93 19.28 6.21 17.13
CA ASP A 93 18.92 7.48 17.77
C ASP A 93 17.63 8.08 17.19
N ILE A 94 16.73 7.23 16.74
CA ILE A 94 15.46 7.63 16.11
C ILE A 94 14.52 8.21 17.15
N ASP A 95 14.09 9.47 16.94
CA ASP A 95 13.13 10.17 17.80
C ASP A 95 11.69 9.93 17.37
N VAL A 96 11.44 9.81 16.05
CA VAL A 96 10.10 9.72 15.51
C VAL A 96 10.04 8.88 14.23
N VAL A 97 8.96 8.13 14.08
CA VAL A 97 8.63 7.39 12.85
C VAL A 97 7.60 8.17 12.05
N ILE A 98 7.92 8.49 10.80
CA ILE A 98 7.05 9.25 9.89
C ILE A 98 6.75 8.42 8.64
N PRO A 99 5.47 8.17 8.31
CA PRO A 99 5.11 7.48 7.08
C PRO A 99 5.20 8.40 5.85
N VAL A 100 5.55 7.82 4.71
CA VAL A 100 5.27 8.45 3.41
C VAL A 100 3.83 8.08 3.02
N PRO A 101 2.89 9.04 2.99
CA PRO A 101 1.48 8.71 2.78
C PRO A 101 1.19 8.23 1.37
N GLU A 102 0.16 7.42 1.18
CA GLU A 102 -0.86 6.95 2.12
C GLU A 102 -0.59 5.52 2.65
N THR A 103 -0.03 4.66 1.82
CA THR A 103 -0.01 3.19 1.96
C THR A 103 0.90 2.72 3.09
N SER A 104 1.94 3.47 3.40
CA SER A 104 2.90 3.11 4.46
C SER A 104 2.41 3.37 5.88
N ARG A 105 1.32 4.14 6.09
CA ARG A 105 0.83 4.53 7.43
C ARG A 105 0.67 3.36 8.38
N THR A 106 -0.01 2.31 7.94
CA THR A 106 -0.28 1.13 8.78
C THR A 106 1.01 0.42 9.20
N ALA A 107 1.95 0.28 8.27
CA ALA A 107 3.23 -0.35 8.56
C ALA A 107 4.09 0.53 9.48
N ALA A 108 4.16 1.85 9.21
CA ALA A 108 4.91 2.81 10.02
C ALA A 108 4.39 2.90 11.46
N LEU A 109 3.07 2.96 11.65
CA LEU A 109 2.46 2.93 12.98
C LEU A 109 2.88 1.67 13.75
N GLN A 110 2.88 0.52 13.06
CA GLN A 110 3.29 -0.73 13.70
C GLN A 110 4.80 -0.77 14.00
N VAL A 111 5.64 -0.13 13.15
CA VAL A 111 7.07 0.05 13.43
C VAL A 111 7.26 0.88 14.69
N ALA A 112 6.60 2.03 14.80
CA ALA A 112 6.64 2.90 15.95
C ALA A 112 6.26 2.17 17.24
N ASN A 113 5.13 1.48 17.23
CA ASN A 113 4.65 0.71 18.38
C ASN A 113 5.63 -0.38 18.84
N VAL A 114 6.22 -1.13 17.91
CA VAL A 114 7.16 -2.20 18.26
C VAL A 114 8.50 -1.67 18.73
N LEU A 115 8.96 -0.54 18.18
CA LEU A 115 10.20 0.11 18.61
C LEU A 115 10.03 0.91 19.90
N GLY A 116 8.81 1.29 20.27
CA GLY A 116 8.53 2.19 21.40
C GLY A 116 8.94 3.64 21.12
N ILE A 117 8.77 4.08 19.87
CA ILE A 117 9.15 5.41 19.36
C ILE A 117 7.87 6.15 18.96
N ASP A 118 7.89 7.47 19.05
CA ASP A 118 6.77 8.31 18.65
C ASP A 118 6.43 8.13 17.15
N PHE A 119 5.15 8.21 16.84
CA PHE A 119 4.62 8.25 15.49
C PHE A 119 4.05 9.63 15.18
N ALA A 120 4.44 10.19 14.04
CA ALA A 120 3.88 11.47 13.59
C ALA A 120 3.57 11.44 12.09
N GLU A 121 2.56 12.18 11.67
CA GLU A 121 2.27 12.44 10.26
C GLU A 121 3.00 13.70 9.81
N GLY A 122 4.25 13.55 9.39
CA GLY A 122 5.09 14.68 8.93
C GLY A 122 4.83 15.11 7.48
N PHE A 123 4.11 14.31 6.68
CA PHE A 123 3.79 14.63 5.30
C PHE A 123 2.29 14.72 5.06
N ILE A 124 1.87 15.74 4.34
CA ILE A 124 0.51 15.91 3.84
C ILE A 124 0.48 15.69 2.34
N LYS A 125 -0.37 14.75 1.91
CA LYS A 125 -0.60 14.48 0.49
C LYS A 125 -1.63 15.44 -0.09
N ASN A 126 -1.29 16.08 -1.20
CA ASN A 126 -2.24 16.86 -1.96
C ASN A 126 -3.22 15.91 -2.70
N ARG A 127 -4.48 15.90 -2.26
CA ARG A 127 -5.53 15.01 -2.79
C ARG A 127 -5.97 15.36 -4.22
N TYR A 128 -5.70 16.57 -4.67
CA TYR A 128 -6.10 17.06 -6.00
C TYR A 128 -5.11 16.67 -7.11
N ILE A 129 -3.95 16.13 -6.77
CA ILE A 129 -2.92 15.72 -7.73
C ILE A 129 -2.88 14.20 -7.84
N GLY A 130 -3.17 13.69 -9.03
CA GLY A 130 -3.17 12.26 -9.34
C GLY A 130 -1.79 11.58 -9.34
N ARG A 131 -1.74 10.29 -9.69
CA ARG A 131 -0.52 9.46 -9.73
C ARG A 131 0.46 9.96 -10.80
N THR A 132 1.74 10.19 -10.45
CA THR A 132 2.77 10.78 -11.34
C THR A 132 3.71 9.79 -11.99
N PHE A 133 3.82 8.55 -11.50
CA PHE A 133 4.74 7.59 -12.09
C PHE A 133 4.30 7.06 -13.46
N ILE A 134 3.09 7.39 -13.90
CA ILE A 134 2.54 7.09 -15.24
C ILE A 134 2.90 8.20 -16.25
N MET A 135 3.42 9.36 -15.80
CA MET A 135 3.75 10.48 -16.70
C MET A 135 5.12 10.29 -17.39
N PRO A 136 5.23 10.54 -18.71
CA PRO A 136 6.50 10.53 -19.41
C PRO A 136 7.35 11.76 -19.02
N GLY A 137 8.68 11.56 -18.91
CA GLY A 137 9.66 12.62 -18.67
C GLY A 137 10.12 12.78 -17.20
N GLN A 138 11.44 12.86 -16.99
CA GLN A 138 12.03 12.97 -15.63
C GLN A 138 11.81 14.35 -14.99
N THR A 139 11.83 15.41 -15.79
CA THR A 139 11.68 16.80 -15.29
C THR A 139 10.27 17.08 -14.80
N VAL A 140 9.26 16.55 -15.48
CA VAL A 140 7.86 16.64 -15.09
C VAL A 140 7.60 15.86 -13.80
N ARG A 141 8.22 14.69 -13.66
CA ARG A 141 8.15 13.85 -12.44
C ARG A 141 8.75 14.55 -11.22
N LYS A 142 9.90 15.22 -11.34
CA LYS A 142 10.53 15.96 -10.21
C LYS A 142 9.64 17.10 -9.70
N LYS A 143 9.06 17.89 -10.61
CA LYS A 143 8.11 18.96 -10.26
C LYS A 143 6.85 18.44 -9.56
N SER A 144 6.35 17.30 -10.02
CA SER A 144 5.09 16.74 -9.53
C SER A 144 5.19 16.06 -8.16
N VAL A 145 6.34 15.56 -7.73
CA VAL A 145 6.50 15.00 -6.37
C VAL A 145 6.42 16.12 -5.32
N ARG A 146 7.09 17.26 -5.54
CA ARG A 146 6.96 18.44 -4.67
C ARG A 146 5.53 19.01 -4.59
N GLN A 147 4.75 18.87 -5.65
CA GLN A 147 3.34 19.29 -5.65
C GLN A 147 2.43 18.29 -4.90
N LYS A 148 2.86 17.04 -4.75
CA LYS A 148 2.06 15.96 -4.14
C LYS A 148 2.17 15.87 -2.64
N LEU A 149 3.35 16.11 -2.11
CA LEU A 149 3.65 16.01 -0.70
C LEU A 149 4.14 17.34 -0.19
N ASN A 150 3.66 17.75 0.97
CA ASN A 150 4.14 18.89 1.72
C ASN A 150 4.57 18.42 3.11
N GLY A 151 5.74 18.88 3.57
CA GLY A 151 6.25 18.58 4.90
C GLY A 151 5.68 19.51 5.96
N ILE A 152 5.48 18.97 7.17
CA ILE A 152 5.14 19.74 8.36
C ILE A 152 6.43 19.96 9.14
N ASP A 153 7.06 21.14 9.01
CA ASP A 153 8.36 21.47 9.59
C ASP A 153 8.52 21.07 11.06
N LEU A 154 7.48 21.26 11.86
CA LEU A 154 7.50 20.95 13.29
C LEU A 154 7.76 19.46 13.58
N GLU A 155 7.38 18.58 12.67
CA GLU A 155 7.56 17.14 12.84
C GLU A 155 8.96 16.67 12.48
N PHE A 156 9.71 17.46 11.73
CA PHE A 156 11.09 17.14 11.30
C PHE A 156 12.15 17.88 12.08
N ARG A 157 11.87 19.11 12.50
CA ARG A 157 12.88 20.01 13.08
C ARG A 157 13.53 19.43 14.33
N LYS A 158 14.87 19.32 14.32
CA LYS A 158 15.71 18.81 15.43
C LYS A 158 15.34 17.39 15.88
N LYS A 159 14.83 16.54 14.99
CA LYS A 159 14.52 15.14 15.26
C LYS A 159 15.29 14.23 14.32
N ASN A 160 15.72 13.09 14.83
CA ASN A 160 16.20 11.97 14.02
C ASN A 160 15.00 11.17 13.53
N VAL A 161 14.67 11.30 12.26
CA VAL A 161 13.43 10.79 11.67
C VAL A 161 13.66 9.47 10.95
N LEU A 162 12.89 8.46 11.27
CA LEU A 162 12.75 7.25 10.46
C LEU A 162 11.61 7.42 9.49
N LEU A 163 11.92 7.63 8.21
CA LEU A 163 10.92 7.61 7.14
C LEU A 163 10.59 6.17 6.76
N VAL A 164 9.30 5.83 6.76
CA VAL A 164 8.80 4.53 6.32
C VAL A 164 7.97 4.71 5.06
N ASP A 165 8.40 4.07 3.98
CA ASP A 165 7.69 4.01 2.70
C ASP A 165 7.19 2.59 2.43
N ASP A 166 6.27 2.41 1.51
CA ASP A 166 5.77 1.10 1.08
C ASP A 166 6.80 0.37 0.19
N SER A 167 7.54 1.11 -0.61
CA SER A 167 8.48 0.54 -1.58
C SER A 167 9.53 1.54 -2.05
N ILE A 168 10.71 1.02 -2.42
CA ILE A 168 11.76 1.77 -3.09
C ILE A 168 11.98 1.15 -4.46
N VAL A 169 11.51 1.83 -5.52
CA VAL A 169 11.63 1.31 -6.89
C VAL A 169 12.87 1.87 -7.61
N ARG A 170 12.94 3.18 -7.81
CA ARG A 170 14.05 3.88 -8.49
C ARG A 170 14.83 4.82 -7.58
N GLY A 171 14.44 4.94 -6.34
CA GLY A 171 15.04 5.84 -5.36
C GLY A 171 14.77 7.33 -5.54
N THR A 172 14.30 7.80 -6.70
CA THR A 172 14.08 9.24 -6.96
C THR A 172 13.06 9.86 -6.00
N THR A 173 11.95 9.17 -5.76
CA THR A 173 10.90 9.63 -4.82
C THR A 173 11.44 9.65 -3.40
N SER A 174 12.12 8.58 -2.98
CA SER A 174 12.73 8.47 -1.66
C SER A 174 13.77 9.58 -1.42
N GLN A 175 14.61 9.89 -2.42
CA GLN A 175 15.57 10.99 -2.34
C GLN A 175 14.87 12.34 -2.17
N GLN A 176 13.76 12.59 -2.86
CA GLN A 176 12.99 13.83 -2.73
C GLN A 176 12.29 13.93 -1.36
N ASN A 177 11.75 12.82 -0.85
CA ASN A 177 11.15 12.77 0.47
C ASN A 177 12.18 13.09 1.56
N ILE A 178 13.40 12.52 1.45
CA ILE A 178 14.51 12.84 2.35
C ILE A 178 14.93 14.32 2.26
N GLN A 179 14.97 14.89 1.05
CA GLN A 179 15.28 16.31 0.86
C GLN A 179 14.22 17.25 1.45
N MET A 180 12.96 16.84 1.48
CA MET A 180 11.88 17.62 2.13
C MET A 180 11.89 17.49 3.66
N ALA A 181 12.45 16.40 4.18
CA ALA A 181 12.56 16.12 5.62
C ALA A 181 13.78 16.77 6.27
N ARG A 182 14.72 17.28 5.50
CA ARG A 182 15.94 18.00 5.94
C ARG A 182 15.72 19.50 6.04
#